data_e2182d1eaeaa429cda20b1f5020ab7ab
#
_entry.id   e2182d1eaeaa429cda20b1f5020ab7ab
#
_cell.length_a   1.000
_cell.length_b   1.000
_cell.length_c   1.000
_cell.angle_alpha   90.00
_cell.angle_beta   90.00
_cell.angle_gamma   90.00
#
_symmetry.space_group_name_H-M   'P 1'
#
loop_
_entity.id
_entity.type
_entity.pdbx_description
1 polymer ?
#
loop_
_entity_poly.entity_id
_entity_poly.type
_entity_poly.pdbx_seq_one_letter_code
_entity_poly.pdbx_strand_id
1 'polypeptide(L)'
;MRIELRSLTKSYQSVRALDHVSLQIEPGQIVSLLGPNGAGKTTMLRCLAGIAAPDKGGVYFDEREFRRDQMDLRRRMQLLPDLPFLFWEQSVIRNIAIVLRVFEADGAGAESRVLELLREFDLLPLALRPVGSLSRGQAYKAGLVAMIAADREVWLLDEPFASGMDPHGIDAFKRQARAAASRGRIILYSTQLLDVAERFSDRVCVIHKGAIYAFDTLERLRERASDKGNVLAEMFRQLRESVP
;
A
#
# COMPACT_ATOMS: atom_id res chain seq x y z
N MET A 1 0.75 1.47 15.61
CA MET A 1 2.14 1.63 15.09
C MET A 1 2.22 2.96 14.37
N ARG A 2 3.25 3.79 14.65
CA ARG A 2 3.61 5.01 13.89
C ARG A 2 4.76 4.68 12.95
N ILE A 3 4.75 5.25 11.76
CA ILE A 3 5.83 5.08 10.76
C ILE A 3 6.57 6.40 10.62
N GLU A 4 7.92 6.36 10.63
CA GLU A 4 8.76 7.50 10.35
C GLU A 4 9.89 7.10 9.38
N LEU A 5 10.07 7.89 8.33
CA LEU A 5 11.23 7.82 7.44
C LEU A 5 12.15 9.01 7.77
N ARG A 6 13.43 8.75 7.97
CA ARG A 6 14.45 9.78 8.29
C ARG A 6 15.51 9.77 7.20
N SER A 7 15.47 10.77 6.32
CA SER A 7 16.43 11.00 5.23
C SER A 7 16.73 9.73 4.41
N LEU A 8 15.67 8.96 4.12
CA LEU A 8 15.78 7.68 3.44
C LEU A 8 16.29 7.87 2.02
N THR A 9 17.41 7.24 1.69
CA THR A 9 18.01 7.26 0.36
C THR A 9 18.19 5.83 -0.14
N LYS A 10 17.82 5.60 -1.41
CA LYS A 10 17.98 4.30 -2.07
C LYS A 10 18.36 4.48 -3.53
N SER A 11 19.42 3.79 -3.94
CA SER A 11 19.85 3.76 -5.34
C SER A 11 19.88 2.32 -5.87
N TYR A 12 19.67 2.18 -7.14
CA TYR A 12 19.87 0.95 -7.90
C TYR A 12 20.84 1.26 -9.03
N GLN A 13 22.06 0.72 -8.95
CA GLN A 13 23.15 1.07 -9.87
C GLN A 13 23.35 2.61 -9.90
N SER A 14 23.18 3.25 -11.05
CA SER A 14 23.33 4.71 -11.25
C SER A 14 22.06 5.50 -10.97
N VAL A 15 20.91 4.83 -10.74
CA VAL A 15 19.62 5.53 -10.56
C VAL A 15 19.32 5.69 -9.07
N ARG A 16 19.20 6.93 -8.62
CA ARG A 16 18.72 7.25 -7.27
C ARG A 16 17.19 7.20 -7.25
N ALA A 17 16.65 6.09 -6.72
CA ALA A 17 15.22 5.85 -6.67
C ALA A 17 14.52 6.58 -5.51
N LEU A 18 15.23 6.82 -4.40
CA LEU A 18 14.79 7.67 -3.29
C LEU A 18 15.94 8.58 -2.87
N ASP A 19 15.63 9.87 -2.62
CA ASP A 19 16.60 10.90 -2.27
C ASP A 19 16.16 11.67 -1.03
N HIS A 20 16.80 11.37 0.13
CA HIS A 20 16.58 12.03 1.43
C HIS A 20 15.10 12.12 1.84
N VAL A 21 14.32 11.09 1.57
CA VAL A 21 12.89 11.04 1.88
C VAL A 21 12.67 11.02 3.39
N SER A 22 11.90 12.00 3.88
CA SER A 22 11.49 12.08 5.29
C SER A 22 9.99 12.33 5.38
N LEU A 23 9.27 11.51 6.14
CA LEU A 23 7.84 11.67 6.43
C LEU A 23 7.46 10.91 7.70
N GLN A 24 6.29 11.26 8.24
CA GLN A 24 5.71 10.59 9.40
C GLN A 24 4.24 10.27 9.14
N ILE A 25 3.82 9.03 9.40
CA ILE A 25 2.45 8.54 9.25
C ILE A 25 1.96 8.07 10.61
N GLU A 26 0.81 8.60 11.03
CA GLU A 26 0.19 8.26 12.30
C GLU A 26 -0.77 7.06 12.15
N PRO A 27 -1.03 6.33 13.25
CA PRO A 27 -2.04 5.26 13.25
C PRO A 27 -3.41 5.76 12.78
N GLY A 28 -4.13 4.90 12.06
CA GLY A 28 -5.48 5.20 11.58
C GLY A 28 -5.53 6.04 10.31
N GLN A 29 -4.41 6.30 9.65
CA GLN A 29 -4.37 7.08 8.42
C GLN A 29 -4.38 6.20 7.16
N ILE A 30 -5.13 6.65 6.16
CA ILE A 30 -5.04 6.19 4.77
C ILE A 30 -4.21 7.22 4.01
N VAL A 31 -3.04 6.80 3.52
CA VAL A 31 -2.07 7.66 2.84
C VAL A 31 -1.85 7.18 1.43
N SER A 32 -1.94 8.07 0.44
CA SER A 32 -1.51 7.78 -0.93
C SER A 32 -0.08 8.23 -1.19
N LEU A 33 0.70 7.37 -1.84
CA LEU A 33 1.95 7.74 -2.51
C LEU A 33 1.62 8.06 -3.96
N LEU A 34 1.45 9.33 -4.27
CA LEU A 34 1.03 9.81 -5.57
C LEU A 34 2.24 10.26 -6.38
N GLY A 35 2.39 9.75 -7.60
CA GLY A 35 3.50 10.14 -8.48
C GLY A 35 3.50 9.36 -9.79
N PRO A 36 4.22 9.84 -10.82
CA PRO A 36 4.35 9.14 -12.09
C PRO A 36 5.11 7.81 -11.94
N ASN A 37 5.14 7.03 -13.03
CA ASN A 37 5.98 5.83 -13.08
C ASN A 37 7.45 6.23 -12.92
N GLY A 38 8.21 5.43 -12.17
CA GLY A 38 9.61 5.73 -11.86
C GLY A 38 9.84 6.78 -10.76
N ALA A 39 8.80 7.35 -10.15
CA ALA A 39 8.95 8.36 -9.10
C ALA A 39 9.55 7.85 -7.78
N GLY A 40 9.64 6.52 -7.58
CA GLY A 40 10.16 5.91 -6.35
C GLY A 40 9.11 5.24 -5.45
N LYS A 41 7.82 5.25 -5.81
CA LYS A 41 6.70 4.71 -5.00
C LYS A 41 6.93 3.26 -4.55
N THR A 42 7.12 2.35 -5.49
CA THR A 42 7.39 0.92 -5.21
C THR A 42 8.66 0.72 -4.38
N THR A 43 9.70 1.53 -4.63
CA THR A 43 10.95 1.48 -3.85
C THR A 43 10.70 1.87 -2.39
N MET A 44 9.89 2.90 -2.15
CA MET A 44 9.51 3.31 -0.79
C MET A 44 8.73 2.21 -0.07
N LEU A 45 7.73 1.61 -0.73
CA LEU A 45 6.97 0.48 -0.17
C LEU A 45 7.88 -0.72 0.15
N ARG A 46 8.85 -1.03 -0.72
CA ARG A 46 9.83 -2.11 -0.49
C ARG A 46 10.77 -1.81 0.67
N CYS A 47 11.19 -0.57 0.84
CA CYS A 47 12.00 -0.17 2.00
C CYS A 47 11.20 -0.31 3.30
N LEU A 48 9.96 0.17 3.33
CA LEU A 48 9.05 0.01 4.45
C LEU A 48 8.82 -1.46 4.81
N ALA A 49 8.60 -2.32 3.82
CA ALA A 49 8.41 -3.76 4.01
C ALA A 49 9.69 -4.54 4.37
N GLY A 50 10.87 -3.87 4.40
CA GLY A 50 12.16 -4.51 4.64
C GLY A 50 12.61 -5.43 3.49
N ILE A 51 12.03 -5.30 2.30
CA ILE A 51 12.45 -6.03 1.10
C ILE A 51 13.70 -5.39 0.51
N ALA A 52 13.75 -4.06 0.49
CA ALA A 52 14.93 -3.31 0.09
C ALA A 52 15.54 -2.60 1.31
N ALA A 53 16.85 -2.76 1.52
CA ALA A 53 17.57 -2.00 2.54
C ALA A 53 17.87 -0.58 1.99
N PRO A 54 17.65 0.49 2.77
CA PRO A 54 18.11 1.82 2.40
C PRO A 54 19.65 1.89 2.35
N ASP A 55 20.18 2.79 1.52
CA ASP A 55 21.62 3.03 1.42
C ASP A 55 22.05 4.07 2.47
N LYS A 56 21.14 5.03 2.81
CA LYS A 56 21.31 6.02 3.88
C LYS A 56 19.98 6.31 4.54
N GLY A 57 20.04 6.84 5.77
CA GLY A 57 18.84 7.10 6.57
C GLY A 57 18.21 5.81 7.08
N GLY A 58 16.95 5.87 7.51
CA GLY A 58 16.31 4.71 8.11
C GLY A 58 14.80 4.78 8.12
N VAL A 59 14.19 3.62 8.38
CA VAL A 59 12.76 3.44 8.65
C VAL A 59 12.61 3.18 10.15
N TYR A 60 11.64 3.82 10.78
CA TYR A 60 11.37 3.67 12.21
C TYR A 60 9.88 3.33 12.42
N PHE A 61 9.63 2.38 13.31
CA PHE A 61 8.31 2.00 13.78
C PHE A 61 8.22 2.21 15.29
N ASP A 62 7.33 3.10 15.73
CA ASP A 62 7.20 3.50 17.14
C ASP A 62 8.57 3.92 17.73
N GLU A 63 9.32 4.77 16.99
CA GLU A 63 10.67 5.26 17.30
C GLU A 63 11.80 4.22 17.25
N ARG A 64 11.50 2.94 17.11
CA ARG A 64 12.47 1.85 16.97
C ARG A 64 12.91 1.75 15.50
N GLU A 65 14.23 1.82 15.27
CA GLU A 65 14.81 1.61 13.95
C GLU A 65 14.49 0.21 13.43
N PHE A 66 14.00 0.15 12.20
CA PHE A 66 13.62 -1.11 11.56
C PHE A 66 14.81 -1.73 10.83
N ARG A 67 15.12 -2.98 11.18
CA ARG A 67 16.10 -3.82 10.51
C ARG A 67 15.45 -5.06 9.97
N ARG A 68 16.00 -5.59 8.86
CA ARG A 68 15.41 -6.73 8.14
C ARG A 68 15.30 -8.02 8.95
N ASP A 69 16.16 -8.21 9.94
CA ASP A 69 16.20 -9.37 10.84
C ASP A 69 15.15 -9.32 11.97
N GLN A 70 14.51 -8.17 12.16
CA GLN A 70 13.48 -7.98 13.20
C GLN A 70 12.13 -8.57 12.76
N MET A 71 11.97 -9.87 12.96
CA MET A 71 10.75 -10.59 12.56
C MET A 71 9.51 -10.13 13.31
N ASP A 72 9.64 -9.66 14.55
CA ASP A 72 8.58 -9.09 15.36
C ASP A 72 7.95 -7.85 14.66
N LEU A 73 8.76 -6.94 14.13
CA LEU A 73 8.28 -5.79 13.38
C LEU A 73 7.75 -6.17 11.99
N ARG A 74 8.43 -7.09 11.29
CA ARG A 74 8.00 -7.54 9.96
C ARG A 74 6.61 -8.17 9.97
N ARG A 75 6.26 -8.91 11.01
CA ARG A 75 4.94 -9.51 11.17
C ARG A 75 3.82 -8.51 11.43
N ARG A 76 4.14 -7.27 11.80
CA ARG A 76 3.17 -6.20 12.01
C ARG A 76 2.76 -5.49 10.72
N MET A 77 3.41 -5.79 9.59
CA MET A 77 3.13 -5.18 8.29
C MET A 77 3.02 -6.22 7.19
N GLN A 78 2.27 -5.89 6.15
CA GLN A 78 2.15 -6.73 4.96
C GLN A 78 2.21 -5.87 3.71
N LEU A 79 2.98 -6.31 2.71
CA LEU A 79 3.03 -5.70 1.38
C LEU A 79 2.25 -6.58 0.40
N LEU A 80 1.30 -5.95 -0.30
CA LEU A 80 0.66 -6.50 -1.48
C LEU A 80 1.21 -5.78 -2.72
N PRO A 81 2.06 -6.42 -3.52
CA PRO A 81 2.57 -5.83 -4.75
C PRO A 81 1.50 -5.82 -5.84
N ASP A 82 1.72 -5.07 -6.91
CA ASP A 82 0.85 -5.00 -8.10
C ASP A 82 0.54 -6.40 -8.71
N LEU A 83 1.51 -7.31 -8.65
CA LEU A 83 1.30 -8.74 -8.90
C LEU A 83 1.48 -9.50 -7.59
N PRO A 84 0.40 -9.99 -6.97
CA PRO A 84 0.45 -10.71 -5.70
C PRO A 84 1.34 -11.95 -5.77
N PHE A 85 2.16 -12.16 -4.74
CA PHE A 85 2.96 -13.38 -4.58
C PHE A 85 2.08 -14.53 -4.12
N LEU A 86 1.45 -15.22 -5.06
CA LEU A 86 0.58 -16.37 -4.83
C LEU A 86 1.15 -17.62 -5.50
N PHE A 87 0.88 -18.77 -4.90
CA PHE A 87 1.23 -20.06 -5.49
C PHE A 87 0.20 -20.40 -6.58
N TRP A 88 0.59 -20.28 -7.84
CA TRP A 88 -0.29 -20.37 -9.01
C TRP A 88 -1.04 -21.69 -9.14
N GLU A 89 -0.41 -22.81 -8.73
CA GLU A 89 -1.00 -24.14 -8.77
C GLU A 89 -1.93 -24.44 -7.57
N GLN A 90 -1.86 -23.63 -6.53
CA GLN A 90 -2.68 -23.81 -5.34
C GLN A 90 -4.00 -23.04 -5.48
N SER A 91 -5.04 -23.55 -4.81
CA SER A 91 -6.35 -22.89 -4.78
C SER A 91 -6.29 -21.55 -4.06
N VAL A 92 -7.28 -20.69 -4.33
CA VAL A 92 -7.46 -19.38 -3.66
C VAL A 92 -7.45 -19.55 -2.14
N ILE A 93 -8.28 -20.44 -1.61
CA ILE A 93 -8.39 -20.64 -0.17
C ILE A 93 -7.09 -21.17 0.46
N ARG A 94 -6.35 -22.01 -0.28
CA ARG A 94 -5.07 -22.51 0.21
C ARG A 94 -4.00 -21.42 0.25
N ASN A 95 -3.96 -20.53 -0.75
CA ASN A 95 -3.10 -19.35 -0.72
C ASN A 95 -3.40 -18.44 0.47
N ILE A 96 -4.68 -18.17 0.73
CA ILE A 96 -5.11 -17.38 1.89
C ILE A 96 -4.66 -18.06 3.19
N ALA A 97 -4.89 -19.35 3.34
CA ALA A 97 -4.49 -20.11 4.53
C ALA A 97 -2.96 -20.07 4.76
N ILE A 98 -2.14 -20.15 3.69
CA ILE A 98 -0.69 -20.00 3.78
C ILE A 98 -0.30 -18.62 4.33
N VAL A 99 -0.90 -17.55 3.80
CA VAL A 99 -0.64 -16.19 4.28
C VAL A 99 -1.03 -16.04 5.75
N LEU A 100 -2.22 -16.52 6.15
CA LEU A 100 -2.65 -16.45 7.54
C LEU A 100 -1.69 -17.17 8.48
N ARG A 101 -1.20 -18.36 8.08
CA ARG A 101 -0.22 -19.13 8.86
C ARG A 101 1.12 -18.41 8.99
N VAL A 102 1.63 -17.79 7.90
CA VAL A 102 2.87 -16.99 7.91
C VAL A 102 2.78 -15.81 8.88
N PHE A 103 1.61 -15.20 8.97
CA PHE A 103 1.35 -14.07 9.86
C PHE A 103 0.77 -14.48 11.23
N GLU A 104 0.68 -15.78 11.53
CA GLU A 104 0.09 -16.29 12.79
C GLU A 104 -1.33 -15.72 13.02
N ALA A 105 -2.13 -15.69 11.95
CA ALA A 105 -3.49 -15.13 11.94
C ALA A 105 -4.57 -16.20 11.68
N ASP A 106 -4.20 -17.50 11.76
CA ASP A 106 -5.04 -18.67 11.52
C ASP A 106 -5.76 -19.19 12.80
N GLY A 107 -5.88 -18.33 13.81
CA GLY A 107 -6.58 -18.64 15.07
C GLY A 107 -8.10 -18.71 14.94
N ALA A 108 -8.78 -18.84 16.10
CA ALA A 108 -10.23 -18.93 16.18
C ALA A 108 -10.94 -17.80 15.41
N GLY A 109 -11.96 -18.14 14.60
CA GLY A 109 -12.71 -17.20 13.77
C GLY A 109 -12.05 -16.82 12.43
N ALA A 110 -10.82 -17.27 12.15
CA ALA A 110 -10.15 -16.96 10.89
C ALA A 110 -10.90 -17.52 9.68
N GLU A 111 -11.43 -18.74 9.77
CA GLU A 111 -12.19 -19.37 8.70
C GLU A 111 -13.46 -18.58 8.37
N SER A 112 -14.27 -18.24 9.38
CA SER A 112 -15.49 -17.44 9.19
C SER A 112 -15.17 -16.09 8.55
N ARG A 113 -14.14 -15.41 9.02
CA ARG A 113 -13.69 -14.14 8.44
C ARG A 113 -13.25 -14.28 6.98
N VAL A 114 -12.51 -15.33 6.63
CA VAL A 114 -12.11 -15.60 5.24
C VAL A 114 -13.32 -15.86 4.36
N LEU A 115 -14.28 -16.67 4.83
CA LEU A 115 -15.51 -16.95 4.06
C LEU A 115 -16.36 -15.69 3.83
N GLU A 116 -16.47 -14.80 4.83
CA GLU A 116 -17.14 -13.50 4.68
C GLU A 116 -16.45 -12.62 3.63
N LEU A 117 -15.12 -12.51 3.70
CA LEU A 117 -14.35 -11.74 2.72
C LEU A 117 -14.41 -12.35 1.32
N LEU A 118 -14.37 -13.67 1.18
CA LEU A 118 -14.55 -14.33 -0.12
C LEU A 118 -15.91 -14.02 -0.74
N ARG A 119 -16.99 -13.92 0.08
CA ARG A 119 -18.30 -13.47 -0.40
C ARG A 119 -18.27 -11.99 -0.80
N GLU A 120 -17.73 -11.13 0.06
CA GLU A 120 -17.68 -9.69 -0.18
C GLU A 120 -16.89 -9.32 -1.45
N PHE A 121 -15.87 -10.10 -1.81
CA PHE A 121 -15.06 -9.88 -3.01
C PHE A 121 -15.49 -10.73 -4.23
N ASP A 122 -16.64 -11.41 -4.18
CA ASP A 122 -17.14 -12.32 -5.22
C ASP A 122 -16.14 -13.43 -5.60
N LEU A 123 -15.38 -13.92 -4.63
CA LEU A 123 -14.40 -14.99 -4.82
C LEU A 123 -14.86 -16.35 -4.29
N LEU A 124 -15.96 -16.42 -3.55
CA LEU A 124 -16.42 -17.70 -2.97
C LEU A 124 -16.61 -18.81 -4.00
N PRO A 125 -17.23 -18.57 -5.19
CA PRO A 125 -17.35 -19.59 -6.23
C PRO A 125 -16.01 -20.05 -6.82
N LEU A 126 -14.95 -19.27 -6.62
CA LEU A 126 -13.60 -19.52 -7.11
C LEU A 126 -12.65 -20.05 -6.02
N ALA A 127 -13.12 -20.21 -4.79
CA ALA A 127 -12.29 -20.51 -3.62
C ALA A 127 -11.42 -21.79 -3.79
N LEU A 128 -11.94 -22.80 -4.48
CA LEU A 128 -11.22 -24.06 -4.74
C LEU A 128 -10.46 -24.07 -6.08
N ARG A 129 -10.57 -23.02 -6.89
CA ARG A 129 -9.86 -22.94 -8.16
C ARG A 129 -8.38 -22.57 -7.96
N PRO A 130 -7.46 -23.13 -8.78
CA PRO A 130 -6.08 -22.69 -8.81
C PRO A 130 -5.99 -21.19 -9.18
N VAL A 131 -5.11 -20.45 -8.49
CA VAL A 131 -4.93 -19.02 -8.76
C VAL A 131 -4.50 -18.76 -10.21
N GLY A 132 -3.73 -19.65 -10.82
CA GLY A 132 -3.31 -19.54 -12.22
C GLY A 132 -4.46 -19.56 -13.24
N SER A 133 -5.69 -19.98 -12.85
CA SER A 133 -6.88 -19.92 -13.69
C SER A 133 -7.69 -18.63 -13.57
N LEU A 134 -7.29 -17.72 -12.69
CA LEU A 134 -7.99 -16.47 -12.40
C LEU A 134 -7.54 -15.35 -13.35
N SER A 135 -8.43 -14.38 -13.57
CA SER A 135 -8.01 -13.10 -14.16
C SER A 135 -7.07 -12.34 -13.21
N ARG A 136 -6.30 -11.37 -13.76
CA ARG A 136 -5.42 -10.52 -12.95
C ARG A 136 -6.17 -9.86 -11.78
N GLY A 137 -7.35 -9.29 -12.04
CA GLY A 137 -8.17 -8.66 -11.01
C GLY A 137 -8.67 -9.65 -9.95
N GLN A 138 -9.05 -10.87 -10.35
CA GLN A 138 -9.45 -11.92 -9.40
C GLN A 138 -8.27 -12.39 -8.54
N ALA A 139 -7.10 -12.58 -9.13
CA ALA A 139 -5.88 -12.92 -8.39
C ALA A 139 -5.50 -11.80 -7.41
N TYR A 140 -5.64 -10.53 -7.81
CA TYR A 140 -5.41 -9.39 -6.93
C TYR A 140 -6.41 -9.37 -5.75
N LYS A 141 -7.71 -9.59 -6.02
CA LYS A 141 -8.73 -9.74 -4.98
C LYS A 141 -8.39 -10.86 -3.99
N ALA A 142 -7.86 -11.99 -4.47
CA ALA A 142 -7.40 -13.07 -3.58
C ALA A 142 -6.25 -12.64 -2.65
N GLY A 143 -5.29 -11.88 -3.16
CA GLY A 143 -4.22 -11.26 -2.37
C GLY A 143 -4.77 -10.27 -1.33
N LEU A 144 -5.74 -9.43 -1.71
CA LEU A 144 -6.43 -8.51 -0.80
C LEU A 144 -7.18 -9.25 0.32
N VAL A 145 -7.93 -10.29 -0.01
CA VAL A 145 -8.63 -11.11 1.00
C VAL A 145 -7.63 -11.67 2.00
N ALA A 146 -6.50 -12.21 1.55
CA ALA A 146 -5.46 -12.72 2.42
C ALA A 146 -4.88 -11.61 3.34
N MET A 147 -4.60 -10.42 2.79
CA MET A 147 -4.10 -9.27 3.54
C MET A 147 -5.12 -8.78 4.58
N ILE A 148 -6.37 -8.59 4.19
CA ILE A 148 -7.44 -8.11 5.06
C ILE A 148 -7.73 -9.13 6.16
N ALA A 149 -7.73 -10.42 5.83
CA ALA A 149 -7.94 -11.49 6.80
C ALA A 149 -6.79 -11.58 7.83
N ALA A 150 -5.55 -11.33 7.43
CA ALA A 150 -4.41 -11.28 8.32
C ALA A 150 -4.41 -10.06 9.26
N ASP A 151 -5.08 -8.96 8.88
CA ASP A 151 -5.33 -7.72 9.65
C ASP A 151 -4.08 -7.16 10.36
N ARG A 152 -2.97 -7.02 9.62
CA ARG A 152 -1.74 -6.45 10.21
C ARG A 152 -1.90 -4.94 10.46
N GLU A 153 -1.02 -4.39 11.31
CA GLU A 153 -1.08 -2.97 11.71
C GLU A 153 -0.79 -2.02 10.54
N VAL A 154 0.02 -2.46 9.57
CA VAL A 154 0.38 -1.67 8.39
C VAL A 154 0.09 -2.47 7.12
N TRP A 155 -0.73 -1.90 6.26
CA TRP A 155 -1.02 -2.40 4.91
C TRP A 155 -0.29 -1.54 3.90
N LEU A 156 0.63 -2.16 3.17
CA LEU A 156 1.37 -1.55 2.08
C LEU A 156 0.83 -2.11 0.76
N LEU A 157 0.35 -1.27 -0.15
CA LEU A 157 -0.28 -1.73 -1.39
C LEU A 157 0.35 -1.00 -2.60
N ASP A 158 0.82 -1.77 -3.57
CA ASP A 158 1.37 -1.20 -4.80
C ASP A 158 0.31 -1.21 -5.89
N GLU A 159 -0.11 -0.02 -6.35
CA GLU A 159 -1.10 0.25 -7.42
C GLU A 159 -2.43 -0.55 -7.28
N PRO A 160 -3.10 -0.58 -6.12
CA PRO A 160 -4.28 -1.42 -5.90
C PRO A 160 -5.45 -1.09 -6.83
N PHE A 161 -5.55 0.15 -7.29
CA PHE A 161 -6.63 0.63 -8.16
C PHE A 161 -6.36 0.44 -9.66
N ALA A 162 -5.14 0.05 -10.04
CA ALA A 162 -4.74 -0.28 -11.41
C ALA A 162 -4.65 -1.79 -11.65
N SER A 163 -5.06 -2.61 -10.68
CA SER A 163 -4.92 -4.07 -10.66
C SER A 163 -5.86 -4.83 -11.61
N GLY A 164 -6.83 -4.13 -12.22
CA GLY A 164 -7.88 -4.75 -13.05
C GLY A 164 -9.05 -5.33 -12.25
N MET A 165 -9.20 -4.92 -10.99
CA MET A 165 -10.42 -5.23 -10.21
C MET A 165 -11.65 -4.56 -10.82
N ASP A 166 -12.79 -5.24 -10.68
CA ASP A 166 -14.09 -4.67 -11.01
C ASP A 166 -14.50 -3.58 -9.98
N PRO A 167 -15.48 -2.72 -10.30
CA PRO A 167 -15.95 -1.67 -9.39
C PRO A 167 -16.39 -2.19 -8.02
N HIS A 168 -17.03 -3.37 -7.98
CA HIS A 168 -17.46 -4.00 -6.73
C HIS A 168 -16.27 -4.34 -5.83
N GLY A 169 -15.23 -4.95 -6.38
CA GLY A 169 -13.99 -5.27 -5.65
C GLY A 169 -13.26 -4.02 -5.15
N ILE A 170 -13.27 -2.94 -5.94
CA ILE A 170 -12.71 -1.64 -5.53
C ILE A 170 -13.49 -1.07 -4.33
N ASP A 171 -14.82 -1.10 -4.37
CA ASP A 171 -15.65 -0.60 -3.28
C ASP A 171 -15.55 -1.46 -2.02
N ALA A 172 -15.48 -2.79 -2.16
CA ALA A 172 -15.21 -3.69 -1.06
C ALA A 172 -13.86 -3.38 -0.40
N PHE A 173 -12.79 -3.20 -1.19
CA PHE A 173 -11.49 -2.80 -0.67
C PHE A 173 -11.55 -1.46 0.09
N LYS A 174 -12.20 -0.44 -0.47
CA LYS A 174 -12.33 0.87 0.19
C LYS A 174 -13.04 0.77 1.53
N ARG A 175 -14.15 0.00 1.63
CA ARG A 175 -14.86 -0.24 2.89
C ARG A 175 -13.96 -0.91 3.92
N GLN A 176 -13.27 -1.98 3.55
CA GLN A 176 -12.36 -2.73 4.43
C GLN A 176 -11.19 -1.88 4.91
N ALA A 177 -10.59 -1.08 4.01
CA ALA A 177 -9.49 -0.18 4.36
C ALA A 177 -9.94 0.93 5.33
N ARG A 178 -11.12 1.55 5.12
CA ARG A 178 -11.69 2.52 6.06
C ARG A 178 -11.99 1.89 7.42
N ALA A 179 -12.57 0.70 7.44
CA ALA A 179 -12.82 -0.04 8.67
C ALA A 179 -11.50 -0.43 9.39
N ALA A 180 -10.44 -0.78 8.65
CA ALA A 180 -9.13 -1.03 9.23
C ALA A 180 -8.51 0.24 9.81
N ALA A 181 -8.56 1.36 9.09
CA ALA A 181 -8.07 2.65 9.55
C ALA A 181 -8.78 3.10 10.84
N SER A 182 -10.10 2.94 10.94
CA SER A 182 -10.85 3.26 12.16
C SER A 182 -10.44 2.41 13.38
N ARG A 183 -9.83 1.24 13.17
CA ARG A 183 -9.21 0.41 14.20
C ARG A 183 -7.73 0.75 14.45
N GLY A 184 -7.21 1.84 13.87
CA GLY A 184 -5.83 2.29 14.06
C GLY A 184 -4.83 1.64 13.10
N ARG A 185 -5.26 0.92 12.04
CA ARG A 185 -4.35 0.42 11.01
C ARG A 185 -3.87 1.56 10.12
N ILE A 186 -2.63 1.48 9.64
CA ILE A 186 -2.12 2.36 8.58
C ILE A 186 -2.32 1.67 7.24
N ILE A 187 -2.93 2.39 6.30
CA ILE A 187 -3.05 1.95 4.91
C ILE A 187 -2.22 2.90 4.04
N LEU A 188 -1.12 2.42 3.49
CA LEU A 188 -0.27 3.16 2.58
C LEU A 188 -0.32 2.52 1.21
N TYR A 189 -0.81 3.24 0.21
CA TYR A 189 -0.92 2.72 -1.14
C TYR A 189 -0.27 3.64 -2.17
N SER A 190 0.33 3.05 -3.20
CA SER A 190 0.83 3.79 -4.35
C SER A 190 -0.26 3.96 -5.40
N THR A 191 -0.24 5.10 -6.10
CA THR A 191 -1.11 5.36 -7.24
C THR A 191 -0.56 6.46 -8.13
N GLN A 192 -1.01 6.48 -9.39
CA GLN A 192 -0.88 7.62 -10.29
C GLN A 192 -2.25 8.28 -10.61
N LEU A 193 -3.33 7.76 -10.02
CA LEU A 193 -4.70 8.23 -10.23
C LEU A 193 -5.04 9.35 -9.23
N LEU A 194 -5.11 10.59 -9.73
CA LEU A 194 -5.39 11.79 -8.94
C LEU A 194 -6.73 11.69 -8.21
N ASP A 195 -7.80 11.33 -8.92
CA ASP A 195 -9.15 11.22 -8.36
C ASP A 195 -9.23 10.22 -7.20
N VAL A 196 -8.46 9.13 -7.29
CA VAL A 196 -8.40 8.14 -6.21
C VAL A 196 -7.69 8.71 -5.00
N ALA A 197 -6.54 9.37 -5.19
CA ALA A 197 -5.80 10.01 -4.11
C ALA A 197 -6.66 11.08 -3.42
N GLU A 198 -7.40 11.90 -4.17
CA GLU A 198 -8.26 12.95 -3.63
C GLU A 198 -9.45 12.44 -2.84
N ARG A 199 -10.09 11.36 -3.29
CA ARG A 199 -11.36 10.89 -2.69
C ARG A 199 -11.18 9.84 -1.62
N PHE A 200 -10.04 9.16 -1.60
CA PHE A 200 -9.86 8.01 -0.71
C PHE A 200 -8.82 8.22 0.38
N SER A 201 -7.88 9.15 0.24
CA SER A 201 -6.80 9.36 1.22
C SER A 201 -7.16 10.41 2.28
N ASP A 202 -6.64 10.23 3.49
CA ASP A 202 -6.63 11.26 4.54
C ASP A 202 -5.46 12.23 4.33
N ARG A 203 -4.32 11.71 3.83
CA ARG A 203 -3.14 12.48 3.44
C ARG A 203 -2.57 12.00 2.11
N VAL A 204 -1.98 12.92 1.37
CA VAL A 204 -1.34 12.65 0.08
C VAL A 204 0.14 12.95 0.17
N CYS A 205 0.97 11.99 -0.17
CA CYS A 205 2.41 12.15 -0.38
C CYS A 205 2.67 12.23 -1.89
N VAL A 206 2.96 13.41 -2.38
CA VAL A 206 3.37 13.62 -3.79
C VAL A 206 4.86 13.36 -3.88
N ILE A 207 5.25 12.34 -4.67
CA ILE A 207 6.65 11.97 -4.89
C ILE A 207 7.02 12.15 -6.36
N HIS A 208 8.19 12.74 -6.62
CA HIS A 208 8.74 12.94 -7.95
C HIS A 208 10.26 12.74 -7.95
N LYS A 209 10.79 11.98 -8.92
CA LYS A 209 12.24 11.69 -9.05
C LYS A 209 12.92 11.30 -7.72
N GLY A 210 12.24 10.50 -6.91
CA GLY A 210 12.74 9.99 -5.65
C GLY A 210 12.62 10.95 -4.45
N ALA A 211 12.15 12.18 -4.63
CA ALA A 211 11.99 13.16 -3.57
C ALA A 211 10.52 13.44 -3.25
N ILE A 212 10.20 13.76 -2.00
CA ILE A 212 8.86 14.22 -1.61
C ILE A 212 8.72 15.68 -2.01
N TYR A 213 7.74 15.96 -2.87
CA TYR A 213 7.36 17.31 -3.26
C TYR A 213 6.37 17.94 -2.28
N ALA A 214 5.40 17.15 -1.81
CA ALA A 214 4.42 17.57 -0.81
C ALA A 214 3.94 16.37 0.02
N PHE A 215 3.63 16.61 1.29
CA PHE A 215 3.01 15.62 2.16
C PHE A 215 2.09 16.31 3.17
N ASP A 216 0.78 16.29 2.94
CA ASP A 216 -0.20 16.87 3.85
C ASP A 216 -1.62 16.33 3.57
N THR A 217 -2.62 16.81 4.33
CA THR A 217 -4.04 16.62 4.01
C THR A 217 -4.40 17.42 2.75
N LEU A 218 -5.42 16.98 2.02
CA LEU A 218 -5.89 17.71 0.83
C LEU A 218 -6.32 19.15 1.14
N GLU A 219 -6.91 19.37 2.32
CA GLU A 219 -7.31 20.71 2.75
C GLU A 219 -6.11 21.65 2.85
N ARG A 220 -5.05 21.23 3.53
CA ARG A 220 -3.81 22.02 3.64
C ARG A 220 -3.08 22.19 2.32
N LEU A 221 -3.13 21.17 1.44
CA LEU A 221 -2.56 21.29 0.11
C LEU A 221 -3.34 22.32 -0.72
N ARG A 222 -4.68 22.36 -0.61
CA ARG A 222 -5.54 23.39 -1.26
C ARG A 222 -5.32 24.80 -0.74
N GLU A 223 -5.04 24.97 0.55
CA GLU A 223 -4.72 26.27 1.14
C GLU A 223 -3.43 26.88 0.57
N ARG A 224 -2.47 26.03 0.18
CA ARG A 224 -1.17 26.43 -0.37
C ARG A 224 -1.18 26.58 -1.90
N ALA A 225 -2.18 26.06 -2.57
CA ALA A 225 -2.27 26.10 -4.03
C ALA A 225 -2.92 27.39 -4.51
N SER A 226 -2.47 27.88 -5.67
CA SER A 226 -3.06 29.04 -6.35
C SER A 226 -4.44 28.72 -6.94
N ASP A 227 -4.66 27.48 -7.39
CA ASP A 227 -5.93 26.97 -7.86
C ASP A 227 -6.51 25.98 -6.84
N LYS A 228 -7.57 26.39 -6.16
CA LYS A 228 -8.23 25.59 -5.12
C LYS A 228 -9.07 24.43 -5.68
N GLY A 229 -9.36 24.43 -6.99
CA GLY A 229 -10.26 23.45 -7.61
C GLY A 229 -9.60 22.10 -7.91
N ASN A 230 -8.34 22.08 -8.32
CA ASN A 230 -7.64 20.87 -8.77
C ASN A 230 -6.16 20.85 -8.35
N VAL A 231 -5.94 20.92 -7.04
CA VAL A 231 -4.60 21.10 -6.44
C VAL A 231 -3.59 20.04 -6.86
N LEU A 232 -3.99 18.77 -6.92
CA LEU A 232 -3.05 17.69 -7.28
C LEU A 232 -2.69 17.76 -8.76
N ALA A 233 -3.64 18.08 -9.66
CA ALA A 233 -3.35 18.24 -11.08
C ALA A 233 -2.41 19.43 -11.33
N GLU A 234 -2.61 20.56 -10.61
CA GLU A 234 -1.74 21.71 -10.65
C GLU A 234 -0.31 21.36 -10.21
N MET A 235 -0.16 20.68 -9.08
CA MET A 235 1.14 20.18 -8.59
C MET A 235 1.83 19.29 -9.64
N PHE A 236 1.08 18.39 -10.29
CA PHE A 236 1.62 17.53 -11.34
C PHE A 236 2.02 18.29 -12.60
N ARG A 237 1.28 19.35 -12.97
CA ARG A 237 1.65 20.24 -14.08
C ARG A 237 2.98 20.94 -13.78
N GLN A 238 3.10 21.55 -12.61
CA GLN A 238 4.33 22.22 -12.17
C GLN A 238 5.54 21.28 -12.15
N LEU A 239 5.35 20.02 -11.67
CA LEU A 239 6.40 19.01 -11.68
C LEU A 239 6.85 18.62 -13.11
N ARG A 240 5.96 18.66 -14.10
CA ARG A 240 6.30 18.40 -15.51
C ARG A 240 7.04 19.58 -16.15
N GLU A 241 6.66 20.81 -15.81
CA GLU A 241 7.24 22.04 -16.33
C GLU A 241 8.61 22.34 -15.70
N SER A 242 8.88 21.83 -14.50
CA SER A 242 10.16 21.98 -13.78
C SER A 242 11.28 21.06 -14.31
N VAL A 243 11.06 20.36 -15.43
CA VAL A 243 12.06 19.50 -16.08
C VAL A 243 12.74 20.29 -17.18
N PRO A 244 14.05 20.66 -17.01
CA PRO A 244 14.84 21.14 -18.15
C PRO A 244 15.11 20.01 -19.14
#